data_020bfef2863ecc84df2a99a7e18a7f4f
#
_entry.id   020bfef2863ecc84df2a99a7e18a7f4f
#
_cell.length_a   1.000
_cell.length_b   1.000
_cell.length_c   1.000
_cell.angle_alpha   90.00
_cell.angle_beta   90.00
_cell.angle_gamma   90.00
#
_symmetry.space_group_name_H-M   'P 1'
#
loop_
_entity.id
_entity.type
_entity.pdbx_description
1 polymer ?
#
loop_
_entity_poly.entity_id
_entity_poly.type
_entity_poly.pdbx_seq_one_letter_code
_entity_poly.pdbx_strand_id
1 'polypeptide(L)'
;MDSAKNEIRDNMQIDWDAPIRMDDGVVLRADVYHPVGKGKFPVILSYGPYAKGLSFQEGYKSQWARLTKAAPEVLQNSSNSYQNWELVDPEKWVPDGFALVRVDSRGAGCSPGTLDVWSAREAQDLYACVEWAGTQAWSNGKVGINGISYYAMNQWNVGALKPPHLAALCIWEGSSDYYRELCRHGGILCDFLNSWHPRQVASVQHGVGSRGAKSLVTGEPVAGPETLPKEELAKHCADTPGEPKRRRLHDDYYAARTADFAQIEAPLLSAANWGGVGLHTRGNFEGWLAAGSQQKWLEVHGDTHFTHFYSNYGETLQKRFFGHFLKGEDTGWSKQPRVSLNIRHPNEKFVRRDENEWPLARTKWTKYFLRPDGQGLGLDAPTAATALSYETMGDGLTFRTPPLTKSLEITGPVAAKLWVSSETTDADIFLVLRLIDPAGKDVTFIGSNDPRTPVGLGWLRASHRKLDPALSRPYRPWHTHDKEWPLKPGEPVELDIEIWPTCIVVPPGYRLALTIRGKDYEVDGTDAALSNAPYPMKGVGPFLHIDPDDRDPKIFASRNTLHFTADKAPYLLLPVIPEG
;
A
#
# COMPACT_ATOMS: atom_id res chain seq x y z
N MET A 1 -31.14 9.04 20.90
CA MET A 1 -30.29 9.50 22.01
C MET A 1 -28.99 10.01 21.40
N ASP A 2 -28.80 11.31 21.37
CA ASP A 2 -27.75 11.96 20.56
C ASP A 2 -26.61 12.58 21.40
N SER A 3 -26.41 12.15 22.64
CA SER A 3 -25.30 12.64 23.46
C SER A 3 -24.22 11.58 23.59
N ALA A 4 -22.97 11.99 23.28
CA ALA A 4 -21.79 11.19 23.59
C ALA A 4 -21.78 10.86 25.11
N LYS A 5 -21.39 9.64 25.45
CA LYS A 5 -21.08 9.30 26.84
C LYS A 5 -19.70 9.86 27.13
N ASN A 6 -19.60 10.73 28.12
CA ASN A 6 -18.37 11.41 28.49
C ASN A 6 -17.83 10.83 29.81
N GLU A 7 -16.54 10.53 29.86
CA GLU A 7 -15.88 10.05 31.09
C GLU A 7 -14.40 10.47 31.15
N ILE A 8 -13.86 10.55 32.36
CA ILE A 8 -12.41 10.62 32.58
C ILE A 8 -11.94 9.24 32.94
N ARG A 9 -11.03 8.68 32.13
CA ARG A 9 -10.49 7.35 32.33
C ARG A 9 -9.04 7.30 31.82
N ASP A 10 -8.17 6.59 32.53
CA ASP A 10 -6.75 6.40 32.19
C ASP A 10 -6.03 7.73 31.86
N ASN A 11 -6.30 8.77 32.66
CA ASN A 11 -5.81 10.14 32.51
C ASN A 11 -6.20 10.84 31.20
N MET A 12 -7.25 10.35 30.53
CA MET A 12 -7.80 10.96 29.33
C MET A 12 -9.26 11.38 29.56
N GLN A 13 -9.66 12.48 28.98
CA GLN A 13 -11.07 12.80 28.76
C GLN A 13 -11.51 12.05 27.51
N ILE A 14 -12.57 11.25 27.62
CA ILE A 14 -13.04 10.42 26.51
C ILE A 14 -14.51 10.72 26.24
N ASP A 15 -14.83 11.00 24.98
CA ASP A 15 -16.20 11.12 24.47
C ASP A 15 -16.46 9.95 23.53
N TRP A 16 -17.26 9.00 24.00
CA TRP A 16 -17.66 7.81 23.25
C TRP A 16 -18.82 8.11 22.30
N ASP A 17 -18.73 7.59 21.06
CA ASP A 17 -19.79 7.68 20.05
C ASP A 17 -20.25 9.12 19.76
N ALA A 18 -19.35 10.10 19.84
CA ALA A 18 -19.63 11.49 19.51
C ALA A 18 -20.28 11.59 18.12
N PRO A 19 -21.46 12.26 18.01
CA PRO A 19 -22.18 12.31 16.73
C PRO A 19 -21.58 13.35 15.79
N ILE A 20 -21.36 12.96 14.53
CA ILE A 20 -20.95 13.85 13.45
C ILE A 20 -22.03 13.77 12.36
N ARG A 21 -22.80 14.83 12.21
CA ARG A 21 -23.92 14.87 11.25
C ARG A 21 -23.41 15.22 9.85
N MET A 22 -23.74 14.37 8.90
CA MET A 22 -23.46 14.58 7.48
C MET A 22 -24.57 15.41 6.81
N ASP A 23 -24.30 15.94 5.63
CA ASP A 23 -25.20 16.78 4.82
C ASP A 23 -26.48 16.04 4.38
N ASP A 24 -26.43 14.72 4.23
CA ASP A 24 -27.56 13.84 3.90
C ASP A 24 -28.35 13.35 5.12
N GLY A 25 -27.98 13.82 6.31
CA GLY A 25 -28.65 13.49 7.57
C GLY A 25 -28.13 12.23 8.26
N VAL A 26 -27.24 11.45 7.65
CA VAL A 26 -26.55 10.33 8.32
C VAL A 26 -25.69 10.90 9.45
N VAL A 27 -25.64 10.18 10.58
CA VAL A 27 -24.83 10.57 11.74
C VAL A 27 -23.74 9.54 11.95
N LEU A 28 -22.52 9.93 11.64
CA LEU A 28 -21.32 9.12 11.92
C LEU A 28 -20.97 9.16 13.41
N ARG A 29 -20.22 8.20 13.87
CA ARG A 29 -19.81 8.05 15.27
C ARG A 29 -18.30 8.10 15.41
N ALA A 30 -17.84 8.93 16.33
CA ALA A 30 -16.42 9.08 16.66
C ALA A 30 -16.16 8.82 18.13
N ASP A 31 -14.99 8.24 18.45
CA ASP A 31 -14.43 8.29 19.79
C ASP A 31 -13.37 9.39 19.84
N VAL A 32 -13.49 10.25 20.84
CA VAL A 32 -12.56 11.38 21.04
C VAL A 32 -11.79 11.17 22.34
N TYR A 33 -10.48 11.29 22.25
CA TYR A 33 -9.57 11.17 23.39
C TYR A 33 -8.76 12.47 23.46
N HIS A 34 -8.80 13.18 24.60
CA HIS A 34 -7.99 14.40 24.75
C HIS A 34 -7.48 14.57 26.19
N PRO A 35 -6.48 15.42 26.43
CA PRO A 35 -6.00 15.69 27.78
C PRO A 35 -7.11 16.21 28.71
N VAL A 36 -7.04 15.79 29.96
CA VAL A 36 -7.99 16.24 31.01
C VAL A 36 -7.80 17.73 31.30
N GLY A 37 -8.88 18.45 31.45
CA GLY A 37 -8.89 19.86 31.81
C GLY A 37 -9.25 20.80 30.66
N LYS A 38 -9.09 22.10 30.92
CA LYS A 38 -9.40 23.15 29.94
C LYS A 38 -8.18 23.44 29.06
N GLY A 39 -8.33 23.21 27.76
CA GLY A 39 -7.27 23.46 26.78
C GLY A 39 -7.81 23.40 25.37
N LYS A 40 -6.97 23.81 24.41
CA LYS A 40 -7.20 23.62 22.98
C LYS A 40 -6.04 22.79 22.43
N PHE A 41 -6.36 21.64 21.89
CA PHE A 41 -5.39 20.65 21.46
C PHE A 41 -5.39 20.48 19.94
N PRO A 42 -4.22 20.26 19.31
CA PRO A 42 -4.15 19.83 17.93
C PRO A 42 -4.78 18.45 17.80
N VAL A 43 -5.48 18.23 16.68
CA VAL A 43 -6.24 16.99 16.47
C VAL A 43 -5.47 16.05 15.52
N ILE A 44 -5.39 14.78 15.89
CA ILE A 44 -5.03 13.69 14.99
C ILE A 44 -6.30 12.89 14.71
N LEU A 45 -6.74 12.92 13.46
CA LEU A 45 -7.97 12.28 13.01
C LEU A 45 -7.67 11.02 12.21
N SER A 46 -8.48 10.00 12.38
CA SER A 46 -8.53 8.80 11.55
C SER A 46 -9.98 8.45 11.20
N TYR A 47 -10.19 7.94 9.99
CA TYR A 47 -11.51 7.60 9.45
C TYR A 47 -11.39 6.30 8.67
N GLY A 48 -12.15 5.28 9.01
CA GLY A 48 -12.06 4.01 8.30
C GLY A 48 -13.05 2.93 8.73
N PRO A 49 -13.04 1.77 8.05
CA PRO A 49 -14.09 0.77 8.12
C PRO A 49 -13.81 -0.37 9.11
N TYR A 50 -12.81 -0.26 9.99
CA TYR A 50 -12.36 -1.39 10.82
C TYR A 50 -12.94 -1.41 12.23
N ALA A 51 -13.94 -0.58 12.51
CA ALA A 51 -14.56 -0.37 13.82
C ALA A 51 -13.61 0.21 14.88
N LYS A 52 -13.84 1.48 15.24
CA LYS A 52 -13.04 2.25 16.21
C LYS A 52 -12.93 1.60 17.60
N GLY A 53 -13.86 0.71 17.96
CA GLY A 53 -13.86 -0.04 19.21
C GLY A 53 -13.12 -1.38 19.17
N LEU A 54 -12.60 -1.82 18.00
CA LEU A 54 -11.88 -3.09 17.85
C LEU A 54 -10.38 -2.92 18.15
N SER A 55 -9.92 -3.53 19.25
CA SER A 55 -8.50 -3.47 19.59
C SER A 55 -7.64 -4.28 18.63
N PHE A 56 -6.38 -3.86 18.45
CA PHE A 56 -5.42 -4.53 17.58
C PHE A 56 -5.23 -6.00 17.97
N GLN A 57 -5.04 -6.27 19.25
CA GLN A 57 -4.78 -7.61 19.76
C GLN A 57 -5.94 -8.59 19.56
N GLU A 58 -7.18 -8.11 19.52
CA GLU A 58 -8.35 -8.95 19.29
C GLU A 58 -8.68 -9.11 17.81
N GLY A 59 -8.57 -8.04 17.04
CA GLY A 59 -8.90 -8.06 15.61
C GLY A 59 -7.84 -8.71 14.73
N TYR A 60 -6.54 -8.61 15.12
CA TYR A 60 -5.40 -8.98 14.28
C TYR A 60 -4.32 -9.72 15.09
N LYS A 61 -4.68 -10.83 15.70
CA LYS A 61 -3.85 -11.57 16.68
C LYS A 61 -2.45 -11.94 16.19
N SER A 62 -2.32 -12.42 14.95
CA SER A 62 -1.01 -12.82 14.40
C SER A 62 -0.11 -11.61 14.15
N GLN A 63 -0.67 -10.50 13.69
CA GLN A 63 0.06 -9.25 13.47
C GLN A 63 0.49 -8.62 14.79
N TRP A 64 -0.39 -8.62 15.79
CA TRP A 64 -0.06 -8.18 17.15
C TRP A 64 1.12 -8.96 17.73
N ALA A 65 1.07 -10.30 17.64
CA ALA A 65 2.16 -11.15 18.12
C ALA A 65 3.49 -10.89 17.38
N ARG A 66 3.44 -10.57 16.09
CA ARG A 66 4.63 -10.18 15.31
C ARG A 66 5.16 -8.82 15.76
N LEU A 67 4.28 -7.82 15.90
CA LEU A 67 4.63 -6.47 16.30
C LEU A 67 5.32 -6.47 17.67
N THR A 68 4.72 -7.10 18.68
CA THR A 68 5.26 -7.12 20.05
C THR A 68 6.56 -7.88 20.18
N LYS A 69 6.82 -8.82 19.24
CA LYS A 69 8.11 -9.50 19.13
C LYS A 69 9.18 -8.64 18.45
N ALA A 70 8.82 -7.93 17.38
CA ALA A 70 9.75 -7.12 16.58
C ALA A 70 10.06 -5.77 17.24
N ALA A 71 9.07 -5.16 17.89
CA ALA A 71 9.15 -3.85 18.55
C ALA A 71 8.52 -3.92 19.96
N PRO A 72 9.18 -4.56 20.94
CA PRO A 72 8.62 -4.76 22.28
C PRO A 72 8.37 -3.45 23.04
N GLU A 73 8.96 -2.34 22.63
CA GLU A 73 8.69 -1.00 23.15
C GLU A 73 7.23 -0.55 22.95
N VAL A 74 6.50 -1.18 22.03
CA VAL A 74 5.06 -0.93 21.82
C VAL A 74 4.24 -1.20 23.10
N LEU A 75 4.70 -2.14 23.92
CA LEU A 75 4.07 -2.48 25.20
C LEU A 75 4.40 -1.50 26.34
N GLN A 76 5.32 -0.56 26.11
CA GLN A 76 5.75 0.38 27.15
C GLN A 76 4.82 1.61 27.18
N ASN A 77 4.55 2.09 28.40
CA ASN A 77 3.75 3.30 28.67
C ASN A 77 2.32 3.27 28.09
N SER A 78 1.75 2.09 27.96
CA SER A 78 0.38 1.89 27.50
C SER A 78 -0.18 0.57 28.04
N SER A 79 -1.47 0.53 28.32
CA SER A 79 -2.20 -0.72 28.57
C SER A 79 -2.44 -1.51 27.27
N ASN A 80 -2.27 -0.86 26.12
CA ASN A 80 -2.66 -1.29 24.78
C ASN A 80 -4.16 -1.63 24.62
N SER A 81 -4.98 -1.31 25.60
CA SER A 81 -6.43 -1.55 25.53
C SER A 81 -7.11 -0.68 24.49
N TYR A 82 -6.57 0.51 24.25
CA TYR A 82 -7.05 1.48 23.25
C TYR A 82 -6.29 1.40 21.92
N GLN A 83 -5.29 0.52 21.83
CA GLN A 83 -4.52 0.38 20.60
C GLN A 83 -5.35 -0.32 19.53
N ASN A 84 -5.61 0.38 18.41
CA ASN A 84 -6.30 -0.15 17.24
C ASN A 84 -5.32 -0.49 16.11
N TRP A 85 -5.79 -1.34 15.20
CA TRP A 85 -5.08 -1.66 13.96
C TRP A 85 -4.87 -0.40 13.11
N GLU A 86 -3.64 -0.20 12.67
CA GLU A 86 -3.24 0.88 11.74
C GLU A 86 -3.40 2.32 12.30
N LEU A 87 -3.63 2.49 13.59
CA LEU A 87 -3.84 3.79 14.24
C LEU A 87 -2.90 4.00 15.42
N VAL A 88 -2.64 5.27 15.73
CA VAL A 88 -1.84 5.65 16.89
C VAL A 88 -2.54 5.36 18.22
N ASP A 89 -1.75 5.11 19.27
CA ASP A 89 -2.26 4.77 20.59
C ASP A 89 -2.61 6.03 21.41
N PRO A 90 -3.86 6.20 21.88
CA PRO A 90 -4.25 7.34 22.70
C PRO A 90 -3.42 7.49 23.98
N GLU A 91 -3.08 6.40 24.66
CA GLU A 91 -2.31 6.44 25.89
C GLU A 91 -0.89 6.98 25.70
N LYS A 92 -0.36 6.94 24.46
CA LYS A 92 0.95 7.49 24.10
C LYS A 92 0.88 8.91 23.53
N TRP A 93 -0.23 9.30 22.92
CA TRP A 93 -0.33 10.59 22.21
C TRP A 93 -1.05 11.68 23.01
N VAL A 94 -2.07 11.30 23.79
CA VAL A 94 -2.80 12.27 24.62
C VAL A 94 -1.90 12.93 25.67
N PRO A 95 -1.00 12.20 26.37
CA PRO A 95 -0.07 12.83 27.29
C PRO A 95 0.85 13.89 26.66
N ASP A 96 1.14 13.74 25.36
CA ASP A 96 1.93 14.72 24.61
C ASP A 96 1.08 15.91 24.11
N GLY A 97 -0.17 16.04 24.56
CA GLY A 97 -1.04 17.19 24.29
C GLY A 97 -1.71 17.16 22.92
N PHE A 98 -1.96 15.97 22.36
CA PHE A 98 -2.80 15.79 21.17
C PHE A 98 -4.20 15.33 21.57
N ALA A 99 -5.21 15.78 20.82
CA ALA A 99 -6.52 15.15 20.82
C ALA A 99 -6.59 14.13 19.68
N LEU A 100 -7.12 12.94 19.94
CA LEU A 100 -7.32 11.91 18.91
C LEU A 100 -8.80 11.76 18.61
N VAL A 101 -9.15 11.69 17.33
CA VAL A 101 -10.51 11.48 16.86
C VAL A 101 -10.51 10.25 15.94
N ARG A 102 -11.19 9.20 16.36
CA ARG A 102 -11.36 7.97 15.58
C ARG A 102 -12.79 7.86 15.10
N VAL A 103 -12.99 7.95 13.81
CA VAL A 103 -14.32 7.92 13.19
C VAL A 103 -14.54 6.57 12.52
N ASP A 104 -15.64 5.90 12.87
CA ASP A 104 -16.15 4.81 12.05
C ASP A 104 -16.67 5.38 10.73
N SER A 105 -16.20 4.86 9.61
CA SER A 105 -16.70 5.28 8.30
C SER A 105 -18.17 4.88 8.11
N ARG A 106 -18.83 5.50 7.15
CA ARG A 106 -20.22 5.23 6.80
C ARG A 106 -20.46 3.73 6.59
N GLY A 107 -21.44 3.16 7.28
CA GLY A 107 -21.80 1.76 7.20
C GLY A 107 -20.89 0.81 7.97
N ALA A 108 -19.89 1.31 8.70
CA ALA A 108 -18.97 0.50 9.49
C ALA A 108 -19.09 0.82 11.00
N GLY A 109 -18.74 -0.13 11.84
CA GLY A 109 -18.70 0.07 13.28
C GLY A 109 -20.02 0.57 13.85
N CYS A 110 -19.96 1.69 14.57
CA CYS A 110 -21.15 2.34 15.13
C CYS A 110 -21.81 3.36 14.17
N SER A 111 -21.26 3.60 12.98
CA SER A 111 -21.77 4.54 11.99
C SER A 111 -22.76 3.87 11.02
N PRO A 112 -24.02 4.32 10.96
CA PRO A 112 -25.01 3.79 10.02
C PRO A 112 -24.73 4.24 8.58
N GLY A 113 -25.53 3.73 7.64
CA GLY A 113 -25.48 4.05 6.23
C GLY A 113 -24.96 2.91 5.36
N THR A 114 -24.66 3.20 4.10
CA THR A 114 -24.19 2.20 3.15
C THR A 114 -22.65 2.16 3.14
N LEU A 115 -22.10 0.98 3.35
CA LEU A 115 -20.69 0.69 3.29
C LEU A 115 -20.23 0.67 1.81
N ASP A 116 -19.48 1.68 1.37
CA ASP A 116 -18.91 1.79 0.02
C ASP A 116 -17.50 2.40 0.12
N VAL A 117 -16.53 1.54 0.29
CA VAL A 117 -15.13 1.91 0.59
C VAL A 117 -14.48 2.73 -0.52
N TRP A 118 -13.70 3.74 -0.11
CA TRP A 118 -12.99 4.70 -0.97
C TRP A 118 -13.88 5.45 -1.97
N SER A 119 -15.19 5.46 -1.77
CA SER A 119 -16.10 6.19 -2.63
C SER A 119 -15.91 7.71 -2.50
N ALA A 120 -16.37 8.47 -3.49
CA ALA A 120 -16.41 9.92 -3.41
C ALA A 120 -17.24 10.41 -2.21
N ARG A 121 -18.26 9.64 -1.79
CA ARG A 121 -19.06 9.94 -0.59
C ARG A 121 -18.23 9.85 0.69
N GLU A 122 -17.38 8.82 0.84
CA GLU A 122 -16.47 8.72 1.99
C GLU A 122 -15.47 9.88 2.05
N ALA A 123 -14.98 10.36 0.91
CA ALA A 123 -14.11 11.53 0.89
C ALA A 123 -14.82 12.80 1.39
N GLN A 124 -16.11 12.97 1.05
CA GLN A 124 -16.94 14.07 1.53
C GLN A 124 -17.26 13.92 3.03
N ASP A 125 -17.54 12.70 3.49
CA ASP A 125 -17.77 12.41 4.91
C ASP A 125 -16.50 12.72 5.74
N LEU A 126 -15.32 12.30 5.25
CA LEU A 126 -14.06 12.61 5.90
C LEU A 126 -13.77 14.13 5.92
N TYR A 127 -14.08 14.84 4.83
CA TYR A 127 -14.03 16.32 4.81
C TYR A 127 -14.88 16.91 5.95
N ALA A 128 -16.14 16.47 6.08
CA ALA A 128 -17.02 16.94 7.14
C ALA A 128 -16.50 16.59 8.54
N CYS A 129 -15.87 15.42 8.71
CA CYS A 129 -15.24 15.04 9.98
C CYS A 129 -14.04 15.93 10.34
N VAL A 130 -13.22 16.32 9.36
CA VAL A 130 -12.11 17.28 9.58
C VAL A 130 -12.64 18.63 10.05
N GLU A 131 -13.67 19.16 9.38
CA GLU A 131 -14.28 20.45 9.75
C GLU A 131 -14.97 20.38 11.11
N TRP A 132 -15.68 19.28 11.39
CA TRP A 132 -16.26 19.07 12.71
C TRP A 132 -15.19 19.06 13.81
N ALA A 133 -14.11 18.31 13.63
CA ALA A 133 -13.04 18.21 14.62
C ALA A 133 -12.30 19.55 14.83
N GLY A 134 -12.09 20.31 13.75
CA GLY A 134 -11.44 21.61 13.80
C GLY A 134 -12.24 22.68 14.56
N THR A 135 -13.56 22.54 14.64
CA THR A 135 -14.46 23.53 15.27
C THR A 135 -14.85 23.19 16.71
N GLN A 136 -14.42 22.05 17.26
CA GLN A 136 -14.75 21.67 18.64
C GLN A 136 -14.10 22.60 19.67
N ALA A 137 -14.77 22.75 20.83
CA ALA A 137 -14.29 23.64 21.89
C ALA A 137 -12.90 23.28 22.42
N TRP A 138 -12.57 22.01 22.43
CA TRP A 138 -11.28 21.46 22.84
C TRP A 138 -10.22 21.48 21.71
N SER A 139 -10.59 21.81 20.48
CA SER A 139 -9.68 21.85 19.33
C SER A 139 -8.96 23.20 19.22
N ASN A 140 -7.69 23.18 18.80
CA ASN A 140 -6.95 24.39 18.44
C ASN A 140 -7.21 24.85 16.99
N GLY A 141 -8.10 24.15 16.27
CA GLY A 141 -8.44 24.45 14.87
C GLY A 141 -7.51 23.82 13.83
N LYS A 142 -6.52 23.02 14.24
CA LYS A 142 -5.62 22.32 13.33
C LYS A 142 -5.81 20.82 13.42
N VAL A 143 -6.17 20.21 12.29
CA VAL A 143 -6.41 18.76 12.16
C VAL A 143 -5.32 18.15 11.29
N GLY A 144 -4.62 17.16 11.81
CA GLY A 144 -3.76 16.28 11.04
C GLY A 144 -4.47 14.94 10.84
N ILE A 145 -4.23 14.29 9.71
CA ILE A 145 -4.73 12.92 9.47
C ILE A 145 -3.56 11.96 9.51
N ASN A 146 -3.74 10.82 10.19
CA ASN A 146 -2.70 9.82 10.40
C ASN A 146 -3.26 8.40 10.35
N GLY A 147 -2.46 7.47 9.88
CA GLY A 147 -2.74 6.04 9.87
C GLY A 147 -2.09 5.32 8.71
N ILE A 148 -2.16 3.99 8.76
CA ILE A 148 -1.60 3.10 7.75
C ILE A 148 -2.70 2.68 6.77
N SER A 149 -2.34 2.30 5.55
CA SER A 149 -3.18 1.57 4.60
C SER A 149 -4.49 2.29 4.26
N TYR A 150 -5.63 1.78 4.68
CA TYR A 150 -6.91 2.43 4.46
C TYR A 150 -6.92 3.86 4.98
N TYR A 151 -6.43 4.05 6.20
CA TYR A 151 -6.33 5.35 6.86
C TYR A 151 -5.28 6.27 6.21
N ALA A 152 -4.42 5.74 5.37
CA ALA A 152 -3.48 6.50 4.55
C ALA A 152 -4.06 6.83 3.18
N MET A 153 -4.70 5.86 2.52
CA MET A 153 -5.25 6.02 1.16
C MET A 153 -6.32 7.11 1.08
N ASN A 154 -7.23 7.18 2.06
CA ASN A 154 -8.28 8.19 2.09
C ASN A 154 -7.76 9.62 2.31
N GLN A 155 -6.53 9.77 2.82
CA GLN A 155 -5.88 11.08 3.00
C GLN A 155 -5.61 11.76 1.67
N TRP A 156 -5.27 11.01 0.62
CA TRP A 156 -5.11 11.57 -0.71
C TRP A 156 -6.42 12.22 -1.21
N ASN A 157 -7.54 11.49 -1.06
CA ASN A 157 -8.84 11.96 -1.53
C ASN A 157 -9.31 13.22 -0.78
N VAL A 158 -9.26 13.21 0.55
CA VAL A 158 -9.68 14.37 1.34
C VAL A 158 -8.71 15.55 1.23
N GLY A 159 -7.41 15.27 1.09
CA GLY A 159 -6.39 16.31 0.87
C GLY A 159 -6.65 17.12 -0.41
N ALA A 160 -7.14 16.46 -1.47
CA ALA A 160 -7.54 17.11 -2.72
C ALA A 160 -8.80 17.99 -2.58
N LEU A 161 -9.65 17.73 -1.58
CA LEU A 161 -10.83 18.54 -1.28
C LEU A 161 -10.52 19.78 -0.44
N LYS A 162 -9.32 19.89 0.14
CA LYS A 162 -8.79 21.04 0.88
C LYS A 162 -9.69 21.52 2.04
N PRO A 163 -10.04 20.68 3.03
CA PRO A 163 -10.80 21.16 4.19
C PRO A 163 -10.03 22.29 4.89
N PRO A 164 -10.68 23.40 5.25
CA PRO A 164 -10.01 24.56 5.86
C PRO A 164 -9.22 24.27 7.14
N HIS A 165 -9.67 23.29 7.94
CA HIS A 165 -8.97 22.89 9.17
C HIS A 165 -7.89 21.83 8.96
N LEU A 166 -7.74 21.28 7.74
CA LEU A 166 -6.71 20.30 7.43
C LEU A 166 -5.32 20.95 7.41
N ALA A 167 -4.48 20.61 8.37
CA ALA A 167 -3.16 21.24 8.56
C ALA A 167 -1.99 20.35 8.17
N ALA A 168 -2.14 19.01 8.16
CA ALA A 168 -1.07 18.09 7.77
C ALA A 168 -1.60 16.67 7.46
N LEU A 169 -0.91 15.95 6.59
CA LEU A 169 -1.20 14.58 6.18
C LEU A 169 0.01 13.68 6.48
N CYS A 170 -0.20 12.57 7.19
CA CYS A 170 0.82 11.55 7.41
C CYS A 170 0.34 10.22 6.82
N ILE A 171 0.82 9.94 5.60
CA ILE A 171 0.32 8.88 4.72
C ILE A 171 1.27 7.70 4.80
N TRP A 172 0.96 6.75 5.69
CA TRP A 172 1.83 5.61 5.96
C TRP A 172 1.35 4.37 5.19
N GLU A 173 2.15 3.89 4.24
CA GLU A 173 1.81 2.77 3.34
C GLU A 173 0.42 2.93 2.70
N GLY A 174 0.25 3.97 1.86
CA GLY A 174 -1.01 4.32 1.21
C GLY A 174 -0.95 4.25 -0.30
N SER A 175 -1.76 3.37 -0.92
CA SER A 175 -1.96 3.35 -2.37
C SER A 175 -2.52 4.67 -2.89
N SER A 176 -2.19 5.02 -4.12
CA SER A 176 -2.63 6.26 -4.79
C SER A 176 -3.60 6.01 -5.95
N ASP A 177 -3.62 4.80 -6.49
CA ASP A 177 -4.41 4.41 -7.65
C ASP A 177 -5.21 3.14 -7.36
N TYR A 178 -6.53 3.31 -7.24
CA TYR A 178 -7.44 2.22 -6.88
C TYR A 178 -7.44 1.08 -7.92
N TYR A 179 -7.28 1.40 -9.22
CA TYR A 179 -7.19 0.41 -10.28
C TYR A 179 -5.85 -0.32 -10.26
N ARG A 180 -4.72 0.43 -10.42
CA ARG A 180 -3.40 -0.14 -10.71
C ARG A 180 -2.73 -0.81 -9.52
N GLU A 181 -3.10 -0.42 -8.32
CA GLU A 181 -2.40 -0.83 -7.09
C GLU A 181 -3.24 -1.75 -6.20
N LEU A 182 -4.57 -1.63 -6.26
CA LEU A 182 -5.47 -2.40 -5.41
C LEU A 182 -6.22 -3.49 -6.16
N CYS A 183 -6.79 -3.15 -7.33
CA CYS A 183 -7.71 -4.01 -8.04
C CYS A 183 -7.06 -4.82 -9.15
N ARG A 184 -6.16 -4.21 -9.94
CA ARG A 184 -5.59 -4.85 -11.14
C ARG A 184 -4.13 -4.45 -11.38
N HIS A 185 -3.22 -5.37 -11.15
CA HIS A 185 -1.81 -5.17 -11.45
C HIS A 185 -1.55 -5.37 -12.95
N GLY A 186 -1.16 -4.29 -13.63
CA GLY A 186 -0.95 -4.35 -15.08
C GLY A 186 -2.17 -4.83 -15.88
N GLY A 187 -3.38 -4.65 -15.36
CA GLY A 187 -4.63 -5.14 -15.95
C GLY A 187 -5.10 -6.52 -15.45
N ILE A 188 -4.26 -7.28 -14.72
CA ILE A 188 -4.58 -8.59 -14.16
C ILE A 188 -5.29 -8.41 -12.81
N LEU A 189 -6.44 -9.05 -12.62
CA LEU A 189 -7.22 -8.94 -11.38
C LEU A 189 -6.45 -9.48 -10.18
N CYS A 190 -6.32 -8.64 -9.14
CA CYS A 190 -5.77 -9.02 -7.85
C CYS A 190 -6.89 -9.53 -6.93
N ASP A 191 -6.70 -10.69 -6.33
CA ASP A 191 -7.69 -11.35 -5.47
C ASP A 191 -7.79 -10.75 -4.05
N PHE A 192 -7.02 -9.74 -3.74
CA PHE A 192 -6.94 -9.14 -2.41
C PHE A 192 -8.32 -8.75 -1.84
N LEU A 193 -9.14 -8.06 -2.63
CA LEU A 193 -10.45 -7.60 -2.17
C LEU A 193 -11.41 -8.75 -1.82
N ASN A 194 -11.27 -9.91 -2.47
CA ASN A 194 -12.08 -11.11 -2.17
C ASN A 194 -11.80 -11.68 -0.76
N SER A 195 -10.59 -11.48 -0.25
CA SER A 195 -10.22 -11.94 1.10
C SER A 195 -10.35 -10.85 2.15
N TRP A 196 -9.94 -9.63 1.83
CA TRP A 196 -9.90 -8.49 2.74
C TRP A 196 -11.30 -7.97 3.12
N HIS A 197 -12.15 -7.70 2.12
CA HIS A 197 -13.45 -7.07 2.37
C HIS A 197 -14.36 -7.91 3.30
N PRO A 198 -14.60 -9.20 3.06
CA PRO A 198 -15.46 -9.98 3.96
C PRO A 198 -14.88 -10.16 5.36
N ARG A 199 -13.55 -10.20 5.52
CA ARG A 199 -12.88 -10.51 6.80
C ARG A 199 -12.60 -9.30 7.66
N GLN A 200 -12.30 -8.16 7.06
CA GLN A 200 -11.86 -6.97 7.80
C GLN A 200 -12.88 -5.83 7.75
N VAL A 201 -13.75 -5.80 6.75
CA VAL A 201 -14.71 -4.71 6.52
C VAL A 201 -16.14 -5.17 6.81
N ALA A 202 -16.64 -6.15 6.06
CA ALA A 202 -18.00 -6.64 6.26
C ALA A 202 -18.21 -7.34 7.62
N SER A 203 -17.16 -7.89 8.22
CA SER A 203 -17.19 -8.49 9.56
C SER A 203 -17.51 -7.49 10.68
N VAL A 204 -17.28 -6.20 10.43
CA VAL A 204 -17.56 -5.09 11.35
C VAL A 204 -18.51 -4.06 10.74
N GLN A 205 -19.27 -4.44 9.71
CA GLN A 205 -20.33 -3.61 9.14
C GLN A 205 -21.33 -3.21 10.21
N HIS A 206 -21.82 -1.98 10.18
CA HIS A 206 -22.87 -1.51 11.07
C HIS A 206 -24.11 -2.43 11.02
N GLY A 207 -24.57 -2.88 12.18
CA GLY A 207 -25.66 -3.84 12.28
C GLY A 207 -25.22 -5.32 12.31
N VAL A 208 -23.92 -5.63 12.27
CA VAL A 208 -23.43 -6.95 12.70
C VAL A 208 -23.71 -7.16 14.18
N GLY A 209 -23.59 -6.11 14.99
CA GLY A 209 -24.05 -6.02 16.37
C GLY A 209 -23.47 -7.13 17.26
N SER A 210 -24.36 -7.80 18.02
CA SER A 210 -23.96 -8.84 18.98
C SER A 210 -23.34 -10.10 18.36
N ARG A 211 -23.39 -10.26 17.03
CA ARG A 211 -22.70 -11.36 16.32
C ARG A 211 -21.20 -11.08 16.09
N GLY A 212 -20.80 -9.82 16.20
CA GLY A 212 -19.42 -9.39 15.99
C GLY A 212 -18.57 -9.37 17.26
N ALA A 213 -17.38 -8.78 17.14
CA ALA A 213 -16.48 -8.57 18.26
C ALA A 213 -17.03 -7.55 19.28
N LYS A 214 -16.46 -7.56 20.47
CA LYS A 214 -16.74 -6.58 21.53
C LYS A 214 -15.50 -5.75 21.83
N SER A 215 -15.71 -4.49 22.19
CA SER A 215 -14.65 -3.62 22.67
C SER A 215 -14.07 -4.14 23.98
N LEU A 216 -12.74 -4.21 24.09
CA LEU A 216 -12.05 -4.54 25.35
C LEU A 216 -12.30 -3.49 26.45
N VAL A 217 -12.54 -2.24 26.04
CA VAL A 217 -12.66 -1.12 26.97
C VAL A 217 -14.08 -0.94 27.46
N THR A 218 -15.07 -1.00 26.57
CA THR A 218 -16.49 -0.74 26.90
C THR A 218 -17.31 -2.00 27.12
N GLY A 219 -16.87 -3.14 26.57
CA GLY A 219 -17.63 -4.40 26.56
C GLY A 219 -18.78 -4.43 25.54
N GLU A 220 -19.05 -3.32 24.86
CA GLU A 220 -20.13 -3.20 23.89
C GLU A 220 -19.74 -3.79 22.52
N PRO A 221 -20.71 -4.19 21.67
CA PRO A 221 -20.43 -4.60 20.30
C PRO A 221 -19.75 -3.48 19.52
N VAL A 222 -18.67 -3.82 18.79
CA VAL A 222 -17.92 -2.83 17.98
C VAL A 222 -18.63 -2.43 16.69
N ALA A 223 -19.63 -3.21 16.26
CA ALA A 223 -20.34 -3.04 14.98
C ALA A 223 -21.80 -2.57 15.19
N GLY A 224 -21.95 -1.59 16.05
CA GLY A 224 -23.23 -0.94 16.41
C GLY A 224 -24.04 -1.71 17.44
N PRO A 225 -25.01 -1.02 18.09
CA PRO A 225 -25.87 -1.64 19.11
C PRO A 225 -26.91 -2.58 18.49
N GLU A 226 -27.28 -2.37 17.23
CA GLU A 226 -28.30 -3.14 16.53
C GLU A 226 -27.72 -4.42 15.92
N THR A 227 -28.54 -5.49 15.87
CA THR A 227 -28.20 -6.73 15.19
C THR A 227 -29.20 -6.95 14.05
N LEU A 228 -28.80 -6.57 12.84
CA LEU A 228 -29.66 -6.61 11.65
C LEU A 228 -29.62 -7.99 10.96
N PRO A 229 -30.71 -8.42 10.30
CA PRO A 229 -30.70 -9.59 9.43
C PRO A 229 -29.65 -9.48 8.32
N LYS A 230 -29.16 -10.63 7.81
CA LYS A 230 -28.16 -10.66 6.73
C LYS A 230 -28.63 -9.98 5.46
N GLU A 231 -29.92 -10.08 5.16
CA GLU A 231 -30.55 -9.46 3.99
C GLU A 231 -30.53 -7.92 4.09
N GLU A 232 -30.66 -7.37 5.30
CA GLU A 232 -30.55 -5.92 5.52
C GLU A 232 -29.09 -5.47 5.43
N LEU A 233 -28.14 -6.24 5.99
CA LEU A 233 -26.73 -5.94 5.84
C LEU A 233 -26.31 -5.89 4.36
N ALA A 234 -26.78 -6.86 3.55
CA ALA A 234 -26.46 -6.90 2.12
C ALA A 234 -26.99 -5.68 1.34
N LYS A 235 -28.14 -5.12 1.74
CA LYS A 235 -28.70 -3.89 1.11
C LYS A 235 -27.86 -2.64 1.39
N HIS A 236 -27.12 -2.65 2.51
CA HIS A 236 -26.30 -1.53 2.96
C HIS A 236 -24.80 -1.79 2.79
N CYS A 237 -24.41 -2.61 1.81
CA CYS A 237 -23.02 -2.90 1.48
C CYS A 237 -22.82 -2.94 -0.03
N ALA A 238 -21.97 -2.09 -0.55
CA ALA A 238 -21.56 -2.14 -1.96
C ALA A 238 -20.78 -3.43 -2.26
N ASP A 239 -20.92 -3.91 -3.49
CA ASP A 239 -20.23 -5.13 -3.93
C ASP A 239 -18.76 -4.84 -4.28
N THR A 240 -17.98 -4.44 -3.26
CA THR A 240 -16.58 -4.05 -3.40
C THR A 240 -15.72 -5.12 -4.11
N PRO A 241 -15.84 -6.43 -3.80
CA PRO A 241 -15.07 -7.44 -4.53
C PRO A 241 -15.58 -7.71 -5.95
N GLY A 242 -16.87 -7.56 -6.21
CA GLY A 242 -17.48 -7.86 -7.50
C GLY A 242 -17.27 -6.77 -8.55
N GLU A 243 -17.18 -5.50 -8.14
CA GLU A 243 -16.98 -4.40 -9.10
C GLU A 243 -15.69 -4.55 -9.93
N PRO A 244 -14.50 -4.82 -9.37
CA PRO A 244 -13.30 -5.04 -10.17
C PRO A 244 -13.36 -6.27 -11.08
N LYS A 245 -14.12 -7.30 -10.72
CA LYS A 245 -14.33 -8.48 -11.59
C LYS A 245 -15.09 -8.11 -12.84
N ARG A 246 -16.14 -7.29 -12.69
CA ARG A 246 -16.98 -6.84 -13.82
C ARG A 246 -16.31 -5.74 -14.66
N ARG A 247 -15.44 -4.93 -14.04
CA ARG A 247 -14.79 -3.76 -14.66
C ARG A 247 -13.33 -4.06 -14.96
N ARG A 248 -13.08 -4.58 -16.16
CA ARG A 248 -11.72 -4.97 -16.58
C ARG A 248 -10.86 -3.78 -16.97
N LEU A 249 -11.49 -2.72 -17.47
CA LEU A 249 -10.85 -1.48 -17.92
C LEU A 249 -10.97 -0.39 -16.84
N HIS A 250 -10.04 0.55 -16.87
CA HIS A 250 -10.12 1.77 -16.08
C HIS A 250 -11.24 2.66 -16.60
N ASP A 251 -12.26 2.86 -15.80
CA ASP A 251 -13.45 3.65 -16.09
C ASP A 251 -13.75 4.68 -14.99
N ASP A 252 -14.91 5.34 -15.07
CA ASP A 252 -15.35 6.36 -14.12
C ASP A 252 -15.46 5.84 -12.68
N TYR A 253 -15.72 4.54 -12.48
CA TYR A 253 -15.76 3.93 -11.15
C TYR A 253 -14.41 4.03 -10.43
N TYR A 254 -13.33 3.74 -11.15
CA TYR A 254 -11.96 3.84 -10.63
C TYR A 254 -11.50 5.31 -10.55
N ALA A 255 -11.83 6.11 -11.55
CA ALA A 255 -11.50 7.53 -11.56
C ALA A 255 -12.11 8.28 -10.36
N ALA A 256 -13.37 7.97 -9.99
CA ALA A 256 -14.04 8.56 -8.84
C ALA A 256 -13.42 8.17 -7.48
N ARG A 257 -12.57 7.13 -7.44
CA ARG A 257 -11.85 6.67 -6.25
C ARG A 257 -10.39 7.10 -6.21
N THR A 258 -9.96 7.87 -7.19
CA THR A 258 -8.59 8.38 -7.31
C THR A 258 -8.59 9.90 -7.10
N ALA A 259 -7.67 10.38 -6.27
CA ALA A 259 -7.57 11.81 -5.96
C ALA A 259 -7.05 12.65 -7.15
N ASP A 260 -7.46 13.90 -7.21
CA ASP A 260 -6.73 14.93 -7.98
C ASP A 260 -5.53 15.42 -7.15
N PHE A 261 -4.41 14.73 -7.30
CA PHE A 261 -3.18 14.97 -6.51
C PHE A 261 -2.67 16.41 -6.65
N ALA A 262 -2.87 17.05 -7.81
CA ALA A 262 -2.42 18.43 -8.02
C ALA A 262 -3.11 19.42 -7.07
N GLN A 263 -4.29 19.08 -6.54
CA GLN A 263 -5.03 19.89 -5.58
C GLN A 263 -4.54 19.73 -4.14
N ILE A 264 -3.70 18.74 -3.82
CA ILE A 264 -3.21 18.52 -2.46
C ILE A 264 -2.16 19.58 -2.13
N GLU A 265 -2.49 20.52 -1.27
CA GLU A 265 -1.61 21.63 -0.85
C GLU A 265 -1.09 21.50 0.58
N ALA A 266 -1.78 20.72 1.42
CA ALA A 266 -1.39 20.51 2.81
C ALA A 266 0.02 19.91 2.92
N PRO A 267 0.80 20.28 3.95
CA PRO A 267 2.06 19.58 4.26
C PRO A 267 1.84 18.08 4.39
N LEU A 268 2.73 17.27 3.80
CA LEU A 268 2.57 15.83 3.84
C LEU A 268 3.88 15.06 4.05
N LEU A 269 3.77 13.98 4.83
CA LEU A 269 4.77 12.93 4.95
C LEU A 269 4.20 11.65 4.31
N SER A 270 4.85 11.16 3.26
CA SER A 270 4.54 9.86 2.65
C SER A 270 5.58 8.84 3.13
N ALA A 271 5.14 7.78 3.79
CA ALA A 271 5.99 6.74 4.31
C ALA A 271 5.73 5.42 3.57
N ALA A 272 6.70 5.02 2.73
CA ALA A 272 6.63 3.82 1.89
C ALA A 272 7.38 2.65 2.50
N ASN A 273 6.99 1.43 2.13
CA ASN A 273 7.69 0.20 2.52
C ASN A 273 8.20 -0.54 1.27
N TRP A 274 9.51 -0.86 1.22
CA TRP A 274 10.09 -1.64 0.13
C TRP A 274 9.42 -3.02 -0.06
N GLY A 275 8.87 -3.58 1.00
CA GLY A 275 8.16 -4.85 1.01
C GLY A 275 6.65 -4.74 0.77
N GLY A 276 6.10 -3.55 0.56
CA GLY A 276 4.68 -3.32 0.29
C GLY A 276 4.26 -3.57 -1.17
N VAL A 277 5.05 -4.34 -1.91
CA VAL A 277 4.81 -4.65 -3.32
C VAL A 277 3.53 -5.47 -3.48
N GLY A 278 2.67 -5.01 -4.35
CA GLY A 278 1.35 -5.60 -4.60
C GLY A 278 0.19 -4.81 -3.99
N LEU A 279 0.48 -3.76 -3.16
CA LEU A 279 -0.57 -2.87 -2.65
C LEU A 279 -0.10 -1.42 -2.48
N HIS A 280 0.92 -1.14 -1.65
CA HIS A 280 1.16 0.22 -1.16
C HIS A 280 2.40 0.90 -1.73
N THR A 281 3.49 0.17 -1.96
CA THR A 281 4.81 0.76 -2.28
C THR A 281 4.72 1.78 -3.41
N ARG A 282 4.13 1.42 -4.55
CA ARG A 282 4.03 2.28 -5.72
C ARG A 282 3.30 3.59 -5.39
N GLY A 283 2.17 3.49 -4.69
CA GLY A 283 1.29 4.62 -4.42
C GLY A 283 1.92 5.71 -3.56
N ASN A 284 2.74 5.34 -2.58
CA ASN A 284 3.45 6.33 -1.77
C ASN A 284 4.41 7.18 -2.62
N PHE A 285 5.13 6.56 -3.57
CA PHE A 285 6.01 7.29 -4.48
C PHE A 285 5.23 8.13 -5.49
N GLU A 286 4.22 7.54 -6.14
CA GLU A 286 3.43 8.22 -7.16
C GLU A 286 2.60 9.36 -6.56
N GLY A 287 1.94 9.14 -5.43
CA GLY A 287 1.20 10.16 -4.72
C GLY A 287 2.10 11.31 -4.25
N TRP A 288 3.29 10.99 -3.69
CA TRP A 288 4.26 12.01 -3.30
C TRP A 288 4.76 12.83 -4.49
N LEU A 289 5.05 12.19 -5.63
CA LEU A 289 5.47 12.88 -6.85
C LEU A 289 4.38 13.80 -7.39
N ALA A 290 3.13 13.31 -7.45
CA ALA A 290 2.00 13.99 -8.06
C ALA A 290 1.38 15.09 -7.18
N ALA A 291 1.53 15.00 -5.84
CA ALA A 291 0.95 15.99 -4.91
C ALA A 291 1.45 17.40 -5.18
N GLY A 292 0.52 18.37 -5.24
CA GLY A 292 0.79 19.79 -5.47
C GLY A 292 1.52 20.49 -4.33
N SER A 293 1.53 19.88 -3.13
CA SER A 293 2.18 20.43 -1.94
C SER A 293 3.67 20.72 -2.16
N GLN A 294 4.10 21.92 -1.77
CA GLN A 294 5.52 22.29 -1.75
C GLN A 294 6.22 21.81 -0.46
N GLN A 295 5.44 21.42 0.54
CA GLN A 295 5.91 20.93 1.84
C GLN A 295 5.64 19.41 1.92
N LYS A 296 6.44 18.61 1.21
CA LYS A 296 6.27 17.17 1.15
C LYS A 296 7.57 16.44 1.42
N TRP A 297 7.49 15.40 2.22
CA TRP A 297 8.59 14.52 2.62
C TRP A 297 8.27 13.09 2.27
N LEU A 298 9.30 12.34 1.92
CA LEU A 298 9.24 10.90 1.63
C LEU A 298 10.15 10.17 2.60
N GLU A 299 9.59 9.21 3.32
CA GLU A 299 10.32 8.23 4.11
C GLU A 299 10.14 6.87 3.47
N VAL A 300 11.18 6.02 3.41
CA VAL A 300 11.06 4.67 2.88
C VAL A 300 11.77 3.68 3.79
N HIS A 301 11.00 2.73 4.30
CA HIS A 301 11.46 1.68 5.20
C HIS A 301 11.30 0.28 4.60
N GLY A 302 11.63 -0.74 5.36
CA GLY A 302 11.33 -2.15 5.11
C GLY A 302 10.59 -2.76 6.29
N ASP A 303 10.67 -4.09 6.45
CA ASP A 303 9.98 -4.84 7.48
C ASP A 303 8.46 -4.97 7.23
N THR A 304 7.69 -5.39 8.25
CA THR A 304 6.26 -5.59 8.15
C THR A 304 5.49 -4.28 7.95
N HIS A 305 4.25 -4.40 7.51
CA HIS A 305 3.31 -3.31 7.30
C HIS A 305 3.14 -2.35 8.50
N PHE A 306 3.43 -2.80 9.70
CA PHE A 306 3.09 -2.08 10.92
C PHE A 306 4.29 -1.81 11.84
N THR A 307 5.40 -2.55 11.74
CA THR A 307 6.51 -2.48 12.71
C THR A 307 7.07 -1.07 12.84
N HIS A 308 7.40 -0.42 11.72
CA HIS A 308 7.99 0.92 11.77
C HIS A 308 7.04 2.00 12.27
N PHE A 309 5.75 1.91 11.94
CA PHE A 309 4.73 2.88 12.37
C PHE A 309 4.61 2.97 13.89
N TYR A 310 4.60 1.80 14.57
CA TYR A 310 4.41 1.70 16.01
C TYR A 310 5.70 1.75 16.83
N SER A 311 6.85 1.54 16.18
CA SER A 311 8.16 1.60 16.85
C SER A 311 8.49 3.01 17.34
N ASN A 312 9.45 3.12 18.27
CA ASN A 312 9.95 4.42 18.73
C ASN A 312 10.43 5.32 17.57
N TYR A 313 10.97 4.72 16.50
CA TYR A 313 11.34 5.45 15.28
C TYR A 313 10.14 6.12 14.62
N GLY A 314 9.12 5.34 14.30
CA GLY A 314 7.93 5.85 13.60
C GLY A 314 7.11 6.81 14.47
N GLU A 315 6.92 6.48 15.75
CA GLU A 315 6.21 7.35 16.69
C GLU A 315 6.92 8.71 16.83
N THR A 316 8.25 8.72 16.97
CA THR A 316 9.05 9.96 17.05
C THR A 316 8.95 10.76 15.75
N LEU A 317 9.06 10.12 14.59
CA LEU A 317 8.96 10.79 13.29
C LEU A 317 7.60 11.48 13.12
N GLN A 318 6.52 10.76 13.42
CA GLN A 318 5.14 11.27 13.35
C GLN A 318 4.92 12.43 14.33
N LYS A 319 5.33 12.30 15.58
CA LYS A 319 5.20 13.35 16.62
C LYS A 319 6.00 14.60 16.27
N ARG A 320 7.20 14.47 15.71
CA ARG A 320 7.99 15.61 15.22
C ARG A 320 7.28 16.33 14.08
N PHE A 321 6.72 15.58 13.11
CA PHE A 321 5.97 16.13 12.00
C PHE A 321 4.75 16.90 12.48
N PHE A 322 3.90 16.28 13.27
CA PHE A 322 2.67 16.91 13.76
C PHE A 322 2.95 18.01 14.80
N GLY A 323 3.96 17.87 15.64
CA GLY A 323 4.39 18.93 16.57
C GLY A 323 4.75 20.22 15.83
N HIS A 324 5.48 20.08 14.71
CA HIS A 324 5.83 21.24 13.87
C HIS A 324 4.59 21.89 13.23
N PHE A 325 3.75 21.12 12.54
CA PHE A 325 2.66 21.69 11.75
C PHE A 325 1.41 22.02 12.57
N LEU A 326 1.08 21.24 13.58
CA LEU A 326 -0.15 21.41 14.36
C LEU A 326 0.04 22.25 15.62
N LYS A 327 1.22 22.18 16.25
CA LYS A 327 1.52 22.92 17.48
C LYS A 327 2.40 24.15 17.22
N GLY A 328 3.13 24.20 16.09
CA GLY A 328 4.11 25.24 15.82
C GLY A 328 5.40 25.11 16.63
N GLU A 329 5.69 23.92 17.12
CA GLU A 329 6.90 23.63 17.90
C GLU A 329 8.15 23.53 17.02
N ASP A 330 9.31 23.92 17.55
CA ASP A 330 10.60 23.62 16.92
C ASP A 330 11.01 22.17 17.22
N THR A 331 10.48 21.25 16.43
CA THR A 331 10.80 19.81 16.54
C THR A 331 12.04 19.41 15.72
N GLY A 332 12.73 20.38 15.13
CA GLY A 332 13.80 20.14 14.17
C GLY A 332 13.30 19.71 12.79
N TRP A 333 11.98 19.78 12.53
CA TRP A 333 11.39 19.36 11.25
C TRP A 333 11.86 20.21 10.08
N SER A 334 12.15 21.49 10.29
CA SER A 334 12.70 22.40 9.26
C SER A 334 14.03 21.91 8.67
N LYS A 335 14.74 21.01 9.37
CA LYS A 335 15.99 20.37 8.93
C LYS A 335 15.77 18.94 8.46
N GLN A 336 14.53 18.46 8.42
CA GLN A 336 14.23 17.10 7.96
C GLN A 336 14.57 16.95 6.48
N PRO A 337 15.39 15.98 6.08
CA PRO A 337 15.66 15.69 4.67
C PRO A 337 14.37 15.44 3.88
N ARG A 338 14.31 15.94 2.65
CA ARG A 338 13.14 15.78 1.79
C ARG A 338 12.80 14.31 1.51
N VAL A 339 13.84 13.49 1.42
CA VAL A 339 13.74 12.05 1.19
C VAL A 339 14.67 11.34 2.17
N SER A 340 14.15 10.38 2.91
CA SER A 340 14.92 9.51 3.80
C SER A 340 14.71 8.07 3.38
N LEU A 341 15.76 7.41 2.91
CA LEU A 341 15.71 6.02 2.44
C LEU A 341 16.42 5.11 3.42
N ASN A 342 15.78 4.00 3.78
CA ASN A 342 16.46 2.87 4.41
C ASN A 342 16.94 1.92 3.30
N ILE A 343 18.22 2.04 2.93
CA ILE A 343 18.83 1.27 1.84
C ILE A 343 18.92 -0.19 2.26
N ARG A 344 18.26 -1.06 1.48
CA ARG A 344 18.14 -2.49 1.78
C ARG A 344 19.37 -3.28 1.34
N HIS A 345 19.87 -4.10 2.25
CA HIS A 345 20.92 -5.08 2.02
C HIS A 345 20.39 -6.49 2.33
N PRO A 346 21.08 -7.56 1.91
CA PRO A 346 20.75 -8.92 2.35
C PRO A 346 20.72 -9.05 3.88
N ASN A 347 19.97 -10.06 4.37
CA ASN A 347 19.81 -10.39 5.79
C ASN A 347 19.10 -9.30 6.62
N GLU A 348 18.07 -8.67 6.03
CA GLU A 348 17.24 -7.62 6.69
C GLU A 348 18.07 -6.47 7.26
N LYS A 349 19.20 -6.17 6.64
CA LYS A 349 20.03 -5.03 7.02
C LYS A 349 19.58 -3.79 6.23
N PHE A 350 19.33 -2.71 6.95
CA PHE A 350 18.97 -1.41 6.38
C PHE A 350 19.99 -0.35 6.80
N VAL A 351 20.37 0.51 5.88
CA VAL A 351 21.26 1.65 6.13
C VAL A 351 20.54 2.92 5.74
N ARG A 352 20.23 3.77 6.71
CA ARG A 352 19.58 5.05 6.45
C ARG A 352 20.48 5.96 5.62
N ARG A 353 19.87 6.57 4.61
CA ARG A 353 20.50 7.58 3.77
C ARG A 353 19.52 8.72 3.48
N ASP A 354 19.94 9.92 3.76
CA ASP A 354 19.18 11.13 3.51
C ASP A 354 19.46 11.66 2.11
N GLU A 355 18.40 12.04 1.39
CA GLU A 355 18.42 12.45 -0.01
C GLU A 355 17.55 13.72 -0.19
N ASN A 356 17.68 14.36 -1.35
CA ASN A 356 16.95 15.60 -1.64
C ASN A 356 15.75 15.39 -2.57
N GLU A 357 15.69 14.27 -3.28
CA GLU A 357 14.75 14.03 -4.38
C GLU A 357 14.52 12.54 -4.64
N TRP A 358 13.48 12.25 -5.39
CA TRP A 358 13.17 10.94 -5.91
C TRP A 358 12.53 11.05 -7.32
N PRO A 359 12.93 10.22 -8.34
CA PRO A 359 14.12 9.36 -8.31
C PRO A 359 15.40 10.19 -8.13
N LEU A 360 16.50 9.55 -7.68
CA LEU A 360 17.75 10.25 -7.40
C LEU A 360 18.38 10.79 -8.69
N ALA A 361 18.79 12.07 -8.74
CA ALA A 361 19.37 12.70 -9.93
C ALA A 361 20.65 12.02 -10.41
N ARG A 362 21.42 11.41 -9.47
CA ARG A 362 22.65 10.68 -9.81
C ARG A 362 22.41 9.28 -10.37
N THR A 363 21.15 8.85 -10.49
CA THR A 363 20.79 7.53 -11.03
C THR A 363 21.34 7.37 -12.45
N LYS A 364 22.07 6.30 -12.69
CA LYS A 364 22.49 5.85 -14.03
C LYS A 364 21.50 4.78 -14.50
N TRP A 365 20.58 5.19 -15.36
CA TRP A 365 19.63 4.29 -16.00
C TRP A 365 20.38 3.32 -16.92
N THR A 366 20.56 2.09 -16.47
CA THR A 366 21.42 1.10 -17.12
C THR A 366 20.59 -0.05 -17.66
N LYS A 367 20.72 -0.34 -18.95
CA LYS A 367 20.11 -1.50 -19.58
C LYS A 367 20.93 -2.74 -19.29
N TYR A 368 20.30 -3.71 -18.70
CA TYR A 368 20.80 -5.08 -18.60
C TYR A 368 20.03 -5.92 -19.59
N PHE A 369 20.70 -6.35 -20.67
CA PHE A 369 20.08 -7.12 -21.73
C PHE A 369 19.90 -8.58 -21.32
N LEU A 370 18.75 -9.14 -21.69
CA LEU A 370 18.47 -10.55 -21.58
C LEU A 370 19.19 -11.25 -22.73
N ARG A 371 19.96 -12.29 -22.42
CA ARG A 371 20.75 -13.03 -23.39
C ARG A 371 20.21 -14.46 -23.48
N PRO A 372 19.84 -14.94 -24.67
CA PRO A 372 19.22 -16.26 -24.83
C PRO A 372 20.17 -17.40 -24.50
N ASP A 373 21.47 -17.24 -24.84
CA ASP A 373 22.52 -18.20 -24.54
C ASP A 373 22.79 -18.24 -23.02
N GLY A 374 22.54 -19.39 -22.41
CA GLY A 374 22.72 -19.59 -20.97
C GLY A 374 21.77 -18.79 -20.08
N GLN A 375 20.75 -18.13 -20.65
CA GLN A 375 19.84 -17.23 -19.92
C GLN A 375 20.61 -16.18 -19.08
N GLY A 376 21.54 -15.50 -19.73
CA GLY A 376 22.38 -14.49 -19.12
C GLY A 376 21.67 -13.13 -19.00
N LEU A 377 22.08 -12.33 -18.02
CA LEU A 377 21.69 -10.93 -17.85
C LEU A 377 22.96 -10.07 -17.79
N GLY A 378 23.12 -9.11 -18.69
CA GLY A 378 24.37 -8.35 -18.78
C GLY A 378 24.28 -7.07 -19.63
N LEU A 379 25.40 -6.39 -19.77
CA LEU A 379 25.46 -5.08 -20.43
C LEU A 379 25.48 -5.17 -21.97
N ASP A 380 25.87 -6.32 -22.52
CA ASP A 380 25.97 -6.51 -23.96
C ASP A 380 24.66 -7.05 -24.54
N ALA A 381 24.16 -6.38 -25.58
CA ALA A 381 22.96 -6.79 -26.28
C ALA A 381 23.20 -8.09 -27.09
N PRO A 382 22.20 -8.99 -27.20
CA PRO A 382 22.27 -10.13 -28.10
C PRO A 382 22.29 -9.66 -29.56
N THR A 383 23.10 -10.31 -30.38
CA THR A 383 23.27 -9.95 -31.81
C THR A 383 22.57 -10.91 -32.76
N ALA A 384 22.33 -12.14 -32.31
CA ALA A 384 21.69 -13.18 -33.11
C ALA A 384 20.16 -13.17 -32.91
N ALA A 385 19.43 -13.36 -34.00
CA ALA A 385 17.99 -13.58 -33.94
C ALA A 385 17.68 -14.97 -33.39
N THR A 386 16.87 -15.05 -32.31
CA THR A 386 16.45 -16.30 -31.69
C THR A 386 15.18 -16.09 -30.85
N ALA A 387 14.64 -17.17 -30.32
CA ALA A 387 13.46 -17.12 -29.45
C ALA A 387 13.55 -18.18 -28.35
N LEU A 388 12.99 -17.88 -27.18
CA LEU A 388 12.85 -18.82 -26.07
C LEU A 388 11.37 -18.92 -25.68
N SER A 389 10.86 -20.15 -25.65
CA SER A 389 9.48 -20.40 -25.26
C SER A 389 9.41 -20.97 -23.84
N TYR A 390 8.31 -20.70 -23.15
CA TYR A 390 8.04 -21.24 -21.82
C TYR A 390 6.55 -21.50 -21.62
N GLU A 391 6.26 -22.51 -20.83
CA GLU A 391 4.89 -22.76 -20.34
C GLU A 391 4.55 -21.72 -19.27
N THR A 392 3.44 -21.00 -19.43
CA THR A 392 3.08 -19.85 -18.58
C THR A 392 2.88 -20.26 -17.12
N MET A 393 2.32 -21.44 -16.87
CA MET A 393 2.09 -21.96 -15.52
C MET A 393 3.29 -22.72 -14.95
N GLY A 394 4.39 -22.81 -15.70
CA GLY A 394 5.66 -23.40 -15.27
C GLY A 394 6.56 -22.41 -14.52
N ASP A 395 7.87 -22.74 -14.47
CA ASP A 395 8.88 -21.92 -13.80
C ASP A 395 9.28 -20.68 -14.61
N GLY A 396 8.90 -20.63 -15.89
CA GLY A 396 9.22 -19.54 -16.79
C GLY A 396 10.69 -19.51 -17.23
N LEU A 397 11.17 -18.32 -17.61
CA LEU A 397 12.56 -18.08 -18.00
C LEU A 397 13.25 -17.23 -16.94
N THR A 398 14.43 -17.64 -16.50
CA THR A 398 15.21 -16.89 -15.50
C THR A 398 16.58 -16.47 -16.04
N PHE A 399 16.75 -15.18 -16.23
CA PHE A 399 17.99 -14.56 -16.70
C PHE A 399 18.82 -14.07 -15.51
N ARG A 400 20.14 -14.41 -15.47
CA ARG A 400 21.01 -14.15 -14.31
C ARG A 400 22.28 -13.41 -14.73
N THR A 401 22.72 -12.47 -13.91
CA THR A 401 24.09 -11.94 -14.03
C THR A 401 25.11 -13.02 -13.70
N PRO A 402 26.36 -12.93 -14.18
CA PRO A 402 27.46 -13.61 -13.51
C PRO A 402 27.51 -13.21 -12.02
N PRO A 403 28.23 -13.95 -11.15
CA PRO A 403 28.52 -13.44 -9.81
C PRO A 403 29.15 -12.05 -9.90
N LEU A 404 28.59 -11.07 -9.18
CA LEU A 404 29.13 -9.72 -9.23
C LEU A 404 30.54 -9.69 -8.64
N THR A 405 31.43 -8.95 -9.27
CA THR A 405 32.79 -8.73 -8.77
C THR A 405 32.90 -7.51 -7.85
N LYS A 406 31.94 -6.61 -7.95
CA LYS A 406 31.80 -5.40 -7.14
C LYS A 406 30.35 -5.29 -6.65
N SER A 407 30.15 -4.51 -5.61
CA SER A 407 28.81 -4.15 -5.12
C SER A 407 28.04 -3.39 -6.22
N LEU A 408 26.72 -3.62 -6.28
CA LEU A 408 25.81 -2.94 -7.18
C LEU A 408 24.59 -2.46 -6.40
N GLU A 409 24.41 -1.16 -6.29
CA GLU A 409 23.20 -0.59 -5.71
C GLU A 409 22.17 -0.32 -6.80
N ILE A 410 20.94 -0.79 -6.58
CA ILE A 410 19.75 -0.52 -7.37
C ILE A 410 18.77 0.14 -6.43
N THR A 411 18.42 1.42 -6.67
CA THR A 411 17.48 2.18 -5.84
C THR A 411 16.64 3.08 -6.74
N GLY A 412 15.39 2.69 -6.96
CA GLY A 412 14.49 3.43 -7.85
C GLY A 412 13.39 2.59 -8.48
N PRO A 413 12.58 3.19 -9.36
CA PRO A 413 11.67 2.47 -10.23
C PRO A 413 12.45 1.64 -11.27
N VAL A 414 11.89 0.50 -11.64
CA VAL A 414 12.49 -0.46 -12.58
C VAL A 414 11.53 -0.72 -13.73
N ALA A 415 12.03 -0.98 -14.92
CA ALA A 415 11.20 -1.36 -16.06
C ALA A 415 11.86 -2.45 -16.90
N ALA A 416 11.04 -3.26 -17.56
CA ALA A 416 11.51 -4.22 -18.56
C ALA A 416 10.89 -3.91 -19.92
N LYS A 417 11.68 -4.06 -20.98
CA LYS A 417 11.19 -4.04 -22.36
C LYS A 417 11.35 -5.44 -22.96
N LEU A 418 10.25 -6.02 -23.41
CA LEU A 418 10.19 -7.38 -23.94
C LEU A 418 9.47 -7.39 -25.29
N TRP A 419 9.77 -8.41 -26.12
CA TRP A 419 9.01 -8.75 -27.32
C TRP A 419 8.47 -10.16 -27.14
N VAL A 420 7.15 -10.27 -26.98
CA VAL A 420 6.49 -11.52 -26.58
C VAL A 420 5.38 -11.88 -27.57
N SER A 421 5.30 -13.13 -27.96
CA SER A 421 4.11 -13.72 -28.61
C SER A 421 3.50 -14.79 -27.71
N SER A 422 2.22 -15.05 -27.89
CA SER A 422 1.50 -16.16 -27.24
C SER A 422 0.90 -17.07 -28.30
N GLU A 423 0.65 -18.33 -27.96
CA GLU A 423 -0.13 -19.26 -28.79
C GLU A 423 -1.64 -18.90 -28.78
N THR A 424 -2.05 -17.99 -27.89
CA THR A 424 -3.43 -17.53 -27.70
C THR A 424 -3.58 -16.05 -27.98
N THR A 425 -4.77 -15.51 -27.71
CA THR A 425 -5.11 -14.11 -28.00
C THR A 425 -4.69 -13.12 -26.89
N ASP A 426 -4.10 -13.60 -25.80
CA ASP A 426 -3.56 -12.76 -24.72
C ASP A 426 -2.46 -13.48 -23.94
N ALA A 427 -1.75 -12.73 -23.09
CA ALA A 427 -0.72 -13.25 -22.21
C ALA A 427 -0.62 -12.41 -20.94
N ASP A 428 -0.57 -13.06 -19.78
CA ASP A 428 -0.23 -12.43 -18.51
C ASP A 428 1.27 -12.61 -18.24
N ILE A 429 1.99 -11.49 -18.08
CA ILE A 429 3.42 -11.47 -17.84
C ILE A 429 3.67 -11.06 -16.38
N PHE A 430 4.32 -11.94 -15.64
CA PHE A 430 4.77 -11.72 -14.27
C PHE A 430 6.28 -11.60 -14.27
N LEU A 431 6.79 -10.49 -13.78
CA LEU A 431 8.22 -10.23 -13.64
C LEU A 431 8.62 -10.31 -12.18
N VAL A 432 9.65 -11.10 -11.90
CA VAL A 432 10.20 -11.25 -10.54
C VAL A 432 11.67 -10.86 -10.55
N LEU A 433 12.00 -9.75 -9.91
CA LEU A 433 13.39 -9.36 -9.68
C LEU A 433 13.90 -10.05 -8.42
N ARG A 434 14.95 -10.86 -8.57
CA ARG A 434 15.44 -11.77 -7.52
C ARG A 434 16.90 -11.48 -7.21
N LEU A 435 17.28 -11.70 -5.96
CA LEU A 435 18.67 -11.75 -5.51
C LEU A 435 19.02 -13.21 -5.21
N ILE A 436 20.14 -13.69 -5.77
CA ILE A 436 20.62 -15.06 -5.57
C ILE A 436 21.96 -14.99 -4.85
N ASP A 437 22.08 -15.72 -3.75
CA ASP A 437 23.29 -15.78 -2.94
C ASP A 437 24.40 -16.63 -3.63
N PRO A 438 25.64 -16.61 -3.10
CA PRO A 438 26.73 -17.42 -3.63
C PRO A 438 26.50 -18.95 -3.61
N ALA A 439 25.58 -19.44 -2.76
CA ALA A 439 25.16 -20.83 -2.71
C ALA A 439 24.07 -21.19 -3.72
N GLY A 440 23.58 -20.21 -4.50
CA GLY A 440 22.53 -20.40 -5.51
C GLY A 440 21.11 -20.34 -4.96
N LYS A 441 20.91 -19.89 -3.72
CA LYS A 441 19.59 -19.76 -3.09
C LYS A 441 19.02 -18.35 -3.28
N ASP A 442 17.69 -18.27 -3.39
CA ASP A 442 16.98 -17.01 -3.34
C ASP A 442 17.15 -16.33 -1.98
N VAL A 443 17.48 -15.05 -2.02
CA VAL A 443 17.43 -14.14 -0.88
C VAL A 443 16.08 -13.44 -0.91
N THR A 444 15.29 -13.71 0.09
CA THR A 444 13.98 -13.08 0.28
C THR A 444 14.03 -12.08 1.44
N PHE A 445 13.03 -11.20 1.50
CA PHE A 445 12.94 -10.10 2.45
C PHE A 445 11.59 -10.12 3.15
N ILE A 446 11.56 -9.62 4.37
CA ILE A 446 10.30 -9.36 5.07
C ILE A 446 9.55 -8.29 4.29
N GLY A 447 8.37 -8.64 3.81
CA GLY A 447 7.45 -7.71 3.18
C GLY A 447 6.31 -7.34 4.11
N SER A 448 5.47 -6.42 3.67
CA SER A 448 4.36 -5.88 4.48
C SER A 448 3.53 -6.99 5.13
N ASN A 449 3.15 -8.01 4.39
CA ASN A 449 2.31 -9.11 4.87
C ASN A 449 2.98 -10.48 4.78
N ASP A 450 4.00 -10.63 3.94
CA ASP A 450 4.68 -11.90 3.68
C ASP A 450 6.12 -11.86 4.22
N PRO A 451 6.55 -12.86 4.98
CA PRO A 451 7.91 -12.87 5.51
C PRO A 451 9.00 -13.16 4.46
N ARG A 452 8.63 -13.46 3.20
CA ARG A 452 9.55 -13.94 2.16
C ARG A 452 9.22 -13.37 0.79
N THR A 453 9.36 -12.06 0.61
CA THR A 453 9.15 -11.41 -0.69
C THR A 453 10.44 -11.34 -1.52
N PRO A 454 10.35 -11.30 -2.86
CA PRO A 454 11.51 -11.06 -3.72
C PRO A 454 11.96 -9.59 -3.67
N VAL A 455 12.99 -9.24 -4.43
CA VAL A 455 13.49 -7.85 -4.53
C VAL A 455 12.45 -6.91 -5.12
N GLY A 456 11.73 -7.34 -6.16
CA GLY A 456 10.68 -6.56 -6.80
C GLY A 456 9.77 -7.39 -7.69
N LEU A 457 8.58 -6.88 -7.95
CA LEU A 457 7.54 -7.51 -8.76
C LEU A 457 7.00 -6.52 -9.80
N GLY A 458 6.63 -7.05 -10.96
CA GLY A 458 5.95 -6.31 -12.01
C GLY A 458 4.98 -7.20 -12.77
N TRP A 459 3.94 -6.58 -13.33
CA TRP A 459 2.85 -7.30 -13.99
C TRP A 459 2.39 -6.56 -15.24
N LEU A 460 2.02 -7.30 -16.26
CA LEU A 460 1.29 -6.75 -17.41
C LEU A 460 0.51 -7.85 -18.13
N ARG A 461 -0.78 -7.61 -18.33
CA ARG A 461 -1.58 -8.30 -19.33
C ARG A 461 -1.25 -7.71 -20.71
N ALA A 462 -0.82 -8.52 -21.65
CA ALA A 462 -0.30 -8.05 -22.94
C ALA A 462 -1.33 -7.25 -23.75
N SER A 463 -2.62 -7.56 -23.61
CA SER A 463 -3.70 -6.77 -24.24
C SER A 463 -3.81 -5.36 -23.65
N HIS A 464 -3.31 -5.10 -22.45
CA HIS A 464 -3.29 -3.79 -21.78
C HIS A 464 -2.03 -2.95 -22.06
N ARG A 465 -1.22 -3.30 -23.08
CA ARG A 465 0.06 -2.68 -23.40
C ARG A 465 0.02 -1.23 -23.92
N LYS A 466 -1.17 -0.66 -24.12
CA LYS A 466 -1.31 0.73 -24.56
C LYS A 466 -0.75 1.69 -23.53
N LEU A 467 0.20 2.53 -23.93
CA LEU A 467 0.83 3.54 -23.07
C LEU A 467 0.19 4.92 -23.27
N ASP A 468 0.21 5.70 -22.21
CA ASP A 468 0.04 7.15 -22.26
C ASP A 468 1.42 7.79 -22.48
N PRO A 469 1.68 8.44 -23.64
CA PRO A 469 2.99 9.00 -23.95
C PRO A 469 3.34 10.23 -23.11
N ALA A 470 2.35 10.95 -22.59
CA ALA A 470 2.57 12.14 -21.76
C ALA A 470 3.00 11.77 -20.33
N LEU A 471 2.42 10.70 -19.80
CA LEU A 471 2.68 10.24 -18.44
C LEU A 471 3.83 9.23 -18.35
N SER A 472 4.11 8.51 -19.44
CA SER A 472 5.18 7.50 -19.45
C SER A 472 6.58 8.10 -19.35
N ARG A 473 7.46 7.35 -18.69
CA ARG A 473 8.91 7.55 -18.64
C ARG A 473 9.59 6.22 -18.96
N PRO A 474 10.79 6.17 -19.49
CA PRO A 474 11.47 4.91 -19.82
C PRO A 474 11.54 3.93 -18.64
N TYR A 475 11.65 4.43 -17.43
CA TYR A 475 11.72 3.66 -16.20
C TYR A 475 10.35 3.46 -15.50
N ARG A 476 9.30 4.08 -16.02
CA ARG A 476 7.93 4.01 -15.50
C ARG A 476 6.94 4.10 -16.67
N PRO A 477 6.72 3.00 -17.40
CA PRO A 477 5.70 2.95 -18.42
C PRO A 477 4.31 3.13 -17.77
N TRP A 478 3.51 4.04 -18.32
CA TRP A 478 2.16 4.33 -17.83
C TRP A 478 1.12 3.77 -18.79
N HIS A 479 0.50 2.65 -18.41
CA HIS A 479 -0.55 2.02 -19.21
C HIS A 479 -1.88 2.72 -18.97
N THR A 480 -2.64 2.98 -20.05
CA THR A 480 -3.93 3.67 -19.95
C THR A 480 -5.02 2.80 -19.37
N HIS A 481 -4.97 1.50 -19.61
CA HIS A 481 -5.98 0.51 -19.23
C HIS A 481 -7.42 0.85 -19.69
N ASP A 482 -7.58 1.73 -20.67
CA ASP A 482 -8.85 2.17 -21.22
C ASP A 482 -9.33 1.30 -22.40
N LYS A 483 -8.46 0.41 -22.89
CA LYS A 483 -8.73 -0.44 -24.05
C LYS A 483 -7.85 -1.69 -24.05
N GLU A 484 -8.45 -2.82 -24.39
CA GLU A 484 -7.71 -4.06 -24.69
C GLU A 484 -7.28 -4.09 -26.17
N TRP A 485 -6.03 -4.51 -26.40
CA TRP A 485 -5.46 -4.81 -27.70
C TRP A 485 -5.08 -6.29 -27.77
N PRO A 486 -6.00 -7.20 -28.13
CA PRO A 486 -5.73 -8.63 -28.20
C PRO A 486 -4.49 -8.94 -29.04
N LEU A 487 -3.81 -10.01 -28.69
CA LEU A 487 -2.72 -10.55 -29.47
C LEU A 487 -3.25 -11.33 -30.68
N LYS A 488 -2.43 -11.41 -31.72
CA LYS A 488 -2.59 -12.41 -32.75
C LYS A 488 -1.65 -13.58 -32.42
N PRO A 489 -2.16 -14.81 -32.32
CA PRO A 489 -1.35 -15.97 -32.00
C PRO A 489 -0.07 -16.06 -32.83
N GLY A 490 1.08 -16.21 -32.16
CA GLY A 490 2.39 -16.32 -32.77
C GLY A 490 3.01 -14.99 -33.23
N GLU A 491 2.29 -13.85 -33.28
CA GLU A 491 2.85 -12.56 -33.66
C GLU A 491 3.45 -11.85 -32.43
N PRO A 492 4.75 -11.48 -32.45
CA PRO A 492 5.39 -10.79 -31.32
C PRO A 492 4.90 -9.35 -31.20
N VAL A 493 4.61 -8.93 -29.97
CA VAL A 493 4.30 -7.54 -29.61
C VAL A 493 5.36 -6.98 -28.66
N GLU A 494 5.56 -5.67 -28.72
CA GLU A 494 6.41 -4.95 -27.77
C GLU A 494 5.66 -4.68 -26.47
N LEU A 495 6.30 -4.98 -25.35
CA LEU A 495 5.78 -4.75 -24.00
C LEU A 495 6.78 -3.94 -23.20
N ASP A 496 6.34 -2.82 -22.65
CA ASP A 496 7.01 -2.06 -21.61
C ASP A 496 6.33 -2.37 -20.28
N ILE A 497 7.06 -2.94 -19.33
CA ILE A 497 6.49 -3.46 -18.09
C ILE A 497 7.11 -2.77 -16.90
N GLU A 498 6.30 -2.13 -16.07
CA GLU A 498 6.72 -1.56 -14.80
C GLU A 498 7.02 -2.67 -13.80
N ILE A 499 8.18 -2.61 -13.15
CA ILE A 499 8.46 -3.28 -11.89
C ILE A 499 8.45 -2.19 -10.82
N TRP A 500 7.65 -2.40 -9.78
CA TRP A 500 7.44 -1.38 -8.76
C TRP A 500 8.74 -0.91 -8.11
N PRO A 501 8.81 0.32 -7.59
CA PRO A 501 10.02 0.87 -6.99
C PRO A 501 10.63 -0.07 -5.96
N THR A 502 11.94 -0.22 -6.02
CA THR A 502 12.68 -1.13 -5.14
C THR A 502 14.04 -0.57 -4.74
N CYS A 503 14.64 -1.21 -3.76
CA CYS A 503 15.99 -0.90 -3.30
C CYS A 503 16.72 -2.18 -2.92
N ILE A 504 17.93 -2.37 -3.43
CA ILE A 504 18.83 -3.45 -3.00
C ILE A 504 20.29 -3.09 -3.30
N VAL A 505 21.16 -3.36 -2.35
CA VAL A 505 22.59 -3.44 -2.56
C VAL A 505 22.97 -4.90 -2.78
N VAL A 506 23.34 -5.25 -4.00
CA VAL A 506 23.79 -6.60 -4.38
C VAL A 506 25.29 -6.73 -4.06
N PRO A 507 25.70 -7.58 -3.10
CA PRO A 507 27.12 -7.71 -2.75
C PRO A 507 27.93 -8.47 -3.81
N PRO A 508 29.27 -8.39 -3.77
CA PRO A 508 30.14 -9.26 -4.55
C PRO A 508 29.83 -10.75 -4.28
N GLY A 509 29.90 -11.57 -5.32
CA GLY A 509 29.58 -12.99 -5.27
C GLY A 509 28.09 -13.32 -5.44
N TYR A 510 27.19 -12.37 -5.19
CA TYR A 510 25.75 -12.52 -5.44
C TYR A 510 25.42 -12.31 -6.91
N ARG A 511 24.22 -12.73 -7.31
CA ARG A 511 23.69 -12.53 -8.67
C ARG A 511 22.35 -11.81 -8.60
N LEU A 512 22.12 -10.89 -9.52
CA LEU A 512 20.80 -10.36 -9.81
C LEU A 512 20.13 -11.28 -10.85
N ALA A 513 18.85 -11.55 -10.71
CA ALA A 513 18.09 -12.35 -11.65
C ALA A 513 16.72 -11.73 -11.95
N LEU A 514 16.28 -11.89 -13.20
CA LEU A 514 14.92 -11.60 -13.65
C LEU A 514 14.25 -12.90 -14.09
N THR A 515 13.13 -13.22 -13.44
CA THR A 515 12.26 -14.34 -13.88
C THR A 515 11.05 -13.76 -14.62
N ILE A 516 10.74 -14.32 -15.79
CA ILE A 516 9.56 -14.02 -16.62
C ILE A 516 8.69 -15.26 -16.62
N ARG A 517 7.47 -15.14 -16.14
CA ARG A 517 6.53 -16.28 -16.02
C ARG A 517 5.08 -15.81 -16.18
N GLY A 518 4.12 -16.70 -16.10
CA GLY A 518 2.69 -16.41 -16.25
C GLY A 518 1.87 -16.60 -14.97
N LYS A 519 2.50 -16.70 -13.81
CA LYS A 519 1.86 -16.86 -12.50
C LYS A 519 2.62 -16.17 -11.40
N ASP A 520 2.00 -16.02 -10.24
CA ASP A 520 2.61 -15.40 -9.06
C ASP A 520 3.90 -16.08 -8.63
N TYR A 521 4.79 -15.29 -8.01
CA TYR A 521 6.00 -15.80 -7.37
C TYR A 521 5.64 -16.66 -6.16
N GLU A 522 6.33 -17.77 -6.02
CA GLU A 522 6.21 -18.66 -4.88
C GLU A 522 7.59 -19.02 -4.35
N VAL A 523 7.73 -19.05 -3.05
CA VAL A 523 8.93 -19.48 -2.33
C VAL A 523 8.67 -20.81 -1.64
N ASP A 524 9.57 -21.76 -1.79
CA ASP A 524 9.55 -23.02 -1.07
C ASP A 524 9.81 -22.81 0.43
N GLY A 525 9.25 -23.67 1.26
CA GLY A 525 9.47 -23.71 2.69
C GLY A 525 8.20 -23.58 3.53
N THR A 526 8.37 -23.25 4.82
CA THR A 526 7.25 -23.17 5.75
C THR A 526 6.35 -21.97 5.42
N ASP A 527 5.07 -22.23 5.25
CA ASP A 527 4.07 -21.22 4.99
C ASP A 527 3.84 -20.34 6.25
N ALA A 528 3.69 -19.05 6.03
CA ALA A 528 3.32 -18.11 7.09
C ALA A 528 1.82 -17.87 7.08
N ALA A 529 1.16 -18.09 8.21
CA ALA A 529 -0.25 -17.81 8.37
C ALA A 529 -0.47 -16.40 8.93
N LEU A 530 -1.49 -15.71 8.41
CA LEU A 530 -2.04 -14.49 8.98
C LEU A 530 -3.45 -14.75 9.47
N SER A 531 -3.81 -14.18 10.63
CA SER A 531 -5.15 -14.37 11.21
C SER A 531 -6.28 -13.81 10.34
N ASN A 532 -5.96 -12.85 9.49
CA ASN A 532 -6.90 -12.16 8.60
C ASN A 532 -6.81 -12.61 7.12
N ALA A 533 -6.02 -13.63 6.80
CA ALA A 533 -5.93 -14.18 5.44
C ALA A 533 -6.42 -15.64 5.40
N PRO A 534 -7.11 -16.06 4.31
CA PRO A 534 -7.66 -17.41 4.20
C PRO A 534 -6.64 -18.48 3.80
N TYR A 535 -5.44 -18.08 3.41
CA TYR A 535 -4.39 -18.95 2.87
C TYR A 535 -3.02 -18.53 3.41
N PRO A 536 -2.03 -19.44 3.40
CA PRO A 536 -0.67 -19.13 3.83
C PRO A 536 0.04 -18.21 2.83
N MET A 537 0.96 -17.39 3.35
CA MET A 537 1.78 -16.48 2.56
C MET A 537 2.98 -17.22 1.96
N LYS A 538 3.18 -17.10 0.64
CA LYS A 538 4.20 -17.84 -0.12
C LYS A 538 5.09 -16.98 -1.01
N GLY A 539 5.23 -15.69 -0.74
CA GLY A 539 6.14 -14.81 -1.47
C GLY A 539 5.52 -13.51 -2.02
N VAL A 540 4.19 -13.46 -2.18
CA VAL A 540 3.47 -12.25 -2.67
C VAL A 540 2.38 -11.78 -1.70
N GLY A 541 2.35 -12.33 -0.50
CA GLY A 541 1.32 -11.99 0.48
C GLY A 541 -0.09 -12.35 0.00
N PRO A 542 -1.10 -11.52 0.36
CA PRO A 542 -2.49 -11.73 -0.06
C PRO A 542 -2.80 -11.21 -1.47
N PHE A 543 -1.78 -10.81 -2.26
CA PHE A 543 -1.94 -10.14 -3.54
C PHE A 543 -1.84 -11.13 -4.72
N LEU A 544 -2.65 -12.18 -4.66
CA LEU A 544 -2.66 -13.26 -5.66
C LEU A 544 -3.49 -12.89 -6.90
N HIS A 545 -3.14 -13.54 -8.03
CA HIS A 545 -3.84 -13.39 -9.31
C HIS A 545 -4.35 -14.78 -9.73
N ILE A 546 -5.40 -15.24 -9.05
CA ILE A 546 -5.89 -16.63 -9.16
C ILE A 546 -7.36 -16.75 -9.59
N ASP A 547 -8.04 -15.64 -9.88
CA ASP A 547 -9.45 -15.66 -10.28
C ASP A 547 -9.60 -16.29 -11.67
N PRO A 548 -10.32 -17.43 -11.79
CA PRO A 548 -10.45 -18.14 -13.06
C PRO A 548 -11.33 -17.44 -14.09
N ASP A 549 -12.21 -16.51 -13.66
CA ASP A 549 -13.07 -15.75 -14.57
C ASP A 549 -12.27 -14.61 -15.22
N ASP A 550 -11.24 -14.08 -14.53
CA ASP A 550 -10.31 -13.10 -15.11
C ASP A 550 -9.19 -13.77 -15.91
N ARG A 551 -8.76 -14.95 -15.49
CA ARG A 551 -7.64 -15.69 -16.05
C ARG A 551 -8.08 -17.07 -16.58
N ASP A 552 -8.93 -17.07 -17.64
CA ASP A 552 -9.39 -18.30 -18.30
C ASP A 552 -8.17 -19.18 -18.70
N PRO A 553 -8.04 -20.39 -18.16
CA PRO A 553 -6.93 -21.28 -18.49
C PRO A 553 -6.78 -21.57 -19.99
N LYS A 554 -7.85 -21.49 -20.78
CA LYS A 554 -7.80 -21.66 -22.25
C LYS A 554 -7.01 -20.56 -22.95
N ILE A 555 -6.87 -19.38 -22.30
CA ILE A 555 -6.11 -18.24 -22.82
C ILE A 555 -4.76 -18.15 -22.12
N PHE A 556 -4.74 -18.20 -20.79
CA PHE A 556 -3.56 -17.84 -20.00
C PHE A 556 -2.70 -19.03 -19.56
N ALA A 557 -3.21 -20.28 -19.58
CA ALA A 557 -2.41 -21.49 -19.38
C ALA A 557 -1.93 -22.02 -20.73
N SER A 558 -1.02 -21.30 -21.38
CA SER A 558 -0.54 -21.56 -22.74
C SER A 558 1.00 -21.47 -22.80
N ARG A 559 1.54 -21.40 -24.00
CA ARG A 559 2.96 -21.17 -24.21
C ARG A 559 3.19 -19.75 -24.72
N ASN A 560 4.08 -19.03 -24.05
CA ASN A 560 4.59 -17.75 -24.48
C ASN A 560 6.01 -17.88 -25.04
N THR A 561 6.36 -17.00 -25.97
CA THR A 561 7.68 -16.97 -26.59
C THR A 561 8.29 -15.57 -26.49
N LEU A 562 9.47 -15.48 -25.92
CA LEU A 562 10.30 -14.28 -25.87
C LEU A 562 11.21 -14.22 -27.08
N HIS A 563 11.15 -13.15 -27.83
CA HIS A 563 11.89 -12.97 -29.10
C HIS A 563 13.09 -12.05 -28.91
N PHE A 564 14.18 -12.38 -29.60
CA PHE A 564 15.44 -11.65 -29.59
C PHE A 564 15.87 -11.37 -31.03
N THR A 565 16.20 -10.12 -31.32
CA THR A 565 16.87 -9.70 -32.55
C THR A 565 17.82 -8.55 -32.21
N ALA A 566 18.74 -8.22 -33.12
CA ALA A 566 19.71 -7.12 -32.87
C ALA A 566 19.04 -5.75 -32.63
N ASP A 567 17.89 -5.51 -33.29
CA ASP A 567 17.09 -4.29 -33.19
C ASP A 567 16.00 -4.38 -32.12
N LYS A 568 15.67 -5.58 -31.65
CA LYS A 568 14.66 -5.87 -30.62
C LYS A 568 15.30 -6.74 -29.52
N ALA A 569 16.25 -6.17 -28.82
CA ALA A 569 16.96 -6.83 -27.73
C ALA A 569 16.22 -6.59 -26.41
N PRO A 570 15.59 -7.61 -25.79
CA PRO A 570 14.93 -7.47 -24.50
C PRO A 570 15.90 -7.01 -23.41
N TYR A 571 15.44 -6.12 -22.54
CA TYR A 571 16.27 -5.61 -21.45
C TYR A 571 15.47 -5.29 -20.18
N LEU A 572 16.18 -5.30 -19.08
CA LEU A 572 15.80 -4.75 -17.80
C LEU A 572 16.48 -3.39 -17.63
N LEU A 573 15.72 -2.32 -17.38
CA LEU A 573 16.25 -1.00 -17.10
C LEU A 573 16.36 -0.80 -15.60
N LEU A 574 17.59 -0.72 -15.10
CA LEU A 574 17.89 -0.63 -13.67
C LEU A 574 18.32 0.79 -13.27
N PRO A 575 17.80 1.28 -12.12
CA PRO A 575 18.24 2.52 -11.48
C PRO A 575 19.55 2.30 -10.70
N VAL A 576 20.66 2.21 -11.40
CA VAL A 576 21.97 1.99 -10.77
C VAL A 576 22.45 3.27 -10.10
N ILE A 577 22.79 3.16 -8.81
CA ILE A 577 23.38 4.26 -8.05
C ILE A 577 24.90 4.10 -8.07
N PRO A 578 25.65 5.08 -8.63
CA PRO A 578 27.12 5.05 -8.65
C PRO A 578 27.69 5.02 -7.22
N GLU A 579 28.77 4.26 -7.04
CA GLU A 579 29.59 4.41 -5.83
C GLU A 579 30.06 5.87 -5.76
N GLY A 580 29.88 6.53 -4.60
CA GLY A 580 30.27 7.90 -4.36
C GLY A 580 31.78 8.04 -4.20
#